data_3addfaa158f4dfcea17203b1a3e7bf65
#
_entry.id   3addfaa158f4dfcea17203b1a3e7bf65
#
_cell.length_a   1.000
_cell.length_b   1.000
_cell.length_c   1.000
_cell.angle_alpha   90.00
_cell.angle_beta   90.00
_cell.angle_gamma   90.00
#
_symmetry.space_group_name_H-M   'P 1'
#
loop_
_entity.id
_entity.type
_entity.pdbx_description
1 polymer ?
#
loop_
_entity_poly.entity_id
_entity_poly.type
_entity_poly.pdbx_seq_one_letter_code
_entity_poly.pdbx_strand_id
1 'polypeptide(L)'
;MKKGFKLISAFLVSFMIMMSSVMPAFADETDTSTTGDLLDKIQERGELIVGTSPDFPPNEFIDSTKTGQAQYVGSDIELAKYIAKKMGVKLTIKAASFDTVLANLQTEEIDLAITGLAYTPARAQQMEMSIGYNMTEDTGGQAVIIAKKDADKYKKLTDLTGLKVAAQQGSIQQQYTEDQIPDAKLQSISSIDDGVALLKNGTVQAVACSEGTADEYIEKNSELAKLDELFNIDQDYAGNRVGAPLGEKRLMKEVNKILKEVNKKGLYEEWYKAAKKQSSEQFTLTATGFFGTCVQIVQYCWPQLLKGLGITLGLAAI
;
A
#
# COMPACT_ATOMS: atom_id res chain seq x y z
N MET A 1 -76.04 36.35 12.30
CA MET A 1 -74.63 36.05 12.55
C MET A 1 -74.47 35.46 13.93
N LYS A 2 -74.74 34.18 14.13
CA LYS A 2 -74.54 33.38 15.36
C LYS A 2 -74.94 31.96 15.05
N LYS A 3 -74.12 31.15 14.42
CA LYS A 3 -74.20 29.69 14.35
C LYS A 3 -72.84 29.21 13.80
N GLY A 4 -71.95 28.78 14.66
CA GLY A 4 -70.62 28.28 14.24
C GLY A 4 -69.67 27.96 15.37
N PHE A 5 -70.16 27.70 16.57
CA PHE A 5 -69.29 27.52 17.73
C PHE A 5 -69.67 26.34 18.64
N LYS A 6 -70.28 25.29 18.11
CA LYS A 6 -70.66 24.11 18.94
C LYS A 6 -70.22 22.75 18.41
N LEU A 7 -69.26 22.69 17.48
CA LEU A 7 -68.81 21.40 16.90
C LEU A 7 -67.29 21.08 17.12
N ILE A 8 -66.56 21.93 17.86
CA ILE A 8 -65.15 21.72 18.13
C ILE A 8 -64.86 21.11 19.51
N SER A 9 -65.88 21.02 20.40
CA SER A 9 -65.73 20.56 21.77
C SER A 9 -65.89 19.04 21.98
N ALA A 10 -66.29 18.26 20.95
CA ALA A 10 -66.54 16.82 21.10
C ALA A 10 -65.41 15.92 20.60
N PHE A 11 -64.37 16.50 19.92
CA PHE A 11 -63.24 15.71 19.39
C PHE A 11 -61.99 15.72 20.28
N LEU A 12 -61.98 16.53 21.35
CA LEU A 12 -60.81 16.68 22.23
C LEU A 12 -60.90 15.81 23.50
N VAL A 13 -61.98 15.13 23.76
CA VAL A 13 -62.14 14.24 24.96
C VAL A 13 -61.95 12.77 24.62
N SER A 14 -61.97 12.39 23.32
CA SER A 14 -61.75 10.99 22.91
C SER A 14 -60.29 10.62 22.66
N PHE A 15 -59.34 11.57 22.77
CA PHE A 15 -57.90 11.33 22.52
C PHE A 15 -57.06 11.22 23.80
N MET A 16 -57.67 11.24 24.97
CA MET A 16 -56.96 11.28 26.26
C MET A 16 -57.08 10.00 27.12
N ILE A 17 -57.59 8.88 26.57
CA ILE A 17 -57.74 7.60 27.31
C ILE A 17 -57.04 6.42 26.59
N MET A 18 -56.04 6.67 25.71
CA MET A 18 -55.23 5.61 25.13
C MET A 18 -53.73 5.89 25.30
N MET A 19 -53.34 6.39 26.46
CA MET A 19 -51.91 6.55 26.85
C MET A 19 -51.69 5.86 28.20
N SER A 20 -51.81 4.55 28.24
CA SER A 20 -51.29 3.76 29.38
C SER A 20 -50.84 2.39 28.86
N SER A 21 -49.57 2.15 29.06
CA SER A 21 -48.84 0.87 28.85
C SER A 21 -48.18 0.68 27.46
N VAL A 22 -47.17 1.49 27.14
CA VAL A 22 -46.03 1.01 26.38
C VAL A 22 -44.79 1.21 27.26
N MET A 23 -44.41 0.17 27.99
CA MET A 23 -43.02 0.07 28.47
C MET A 23 -42.10 0.12 27.26
N PRO A 24 -41.01 0.90 27.29
CA PRO A 24 -39.95 0.72 26.31
C PRO A 24 -39.34 -0.66 26.59
N ALA A 25 -39.65 -1.63 25.74
CA ALA A 25 -38.78 -2.76 25.55
C ALA A 25 -37.44 -2.16 25.13
N PHE A 26 -36.42 -2.34 25.95
CA PHE A 26 -35.05 -2.23 25.46
C PHE A 26 -34.94 -3.28 24.35
N ALA A 27 -35.19 -2.85 23.12
CA ALA A 27 -34.77 -3.59 21.97
C ALA A 27 -33.23 -3.53 22.00
N ASP A 28 -32.63 -4.64 22.31
CA ASP A 28 -31.28 -4.98 21.90
C ASP A 28 -31.20 -4.57 20.46
N GLU A 29 -30.35 -3.59 20.15
CA GLU A 29 -30.03 -3.24 18.75
C GLU A 29 -29.33 -4.45 18.16
N THR A 30 -30.09 -5.45 17.76
CA THR A 30 -29.66 -6.39 16.76
C THR A 30 -29.58 -5.58 15.47
N ASP A 31 -28.37 -5.17 15.14
CA ASP A 31 -27.98 -4.64 13.84
C ASP A 31 -28.41 -5.64 12.75
N THR A 32 -29.61 -5.47 12.22
CA THR A 32 -30.13 -6.21 11.07
C THR A 32 -29.78 -5.46 9.78
N SER A 33 -28.48 -5.22 9.53
CA SER A 33 -28.01 -5.02 8.19
C SER A 33 -27.84 -6.41 7.54
N THR A 34 -28.82 -6.83 6.79
CA THR A 34 -28.84 -8.09 6.01
C THR A 34 -28.00 -8.01 4.72
N THR A 35 -26.96 -7.22 4.71
CA THR A 35 -25.84 -7.34 3.78
C THR A 35 -24.65 -7.78 4.62
N GLY A 36 -24.18 -9.03 4.46
CA GLY A 36 -22.99 -9.54 5.13
C GLY A 36 -21.85 -8.51 5.04
N ASP A 37 -21.09 -8.35 6.13
CA ASP A 37 -19.95 -7.46 6.11
C ASP A 37 -18.89 -7.95 5.09
N LEU A 38 -17.86 -7.18 4.85
CA LEU A 38 -16.86 -7.50 3.82
C LEU A 38 -16.20 -8.88 4.06
N LEU A 39 -16.02 -9.32 5.30
CA LEU A 39 -15.49 -10.63 5.62
C LEU A 39 -16.39 -11.75 5.07
N ASP A 40 -17.72 -11.63 5.23
CA ASP A 40 -18.66 -12.61 4.70
C ASP A 40 -18.68 -12.60 3.17
N LYS A 41 -18.65 -11.41 2.54
CA LYS A 41 -18.52 -11.25 1.08
C LYS A 41 -17.24 -11.92 0.52
N ILE A 42 -16.11 -11.76 1.21
CA ILE A 42 -14.83 -12.43 0.85
C ILE A 42 -14.98 -13.96 0.93
N GLN A 43 -15.58 -14.46 2.00
CA GLN A 43 -15.79 -15.91 2.19
C GLN A 43 -16.74 -16.49 1.14
N GLU A 44 -17.85 -15.83 0.86
CA GLU A 44 -18.83 -16.26 -0.15
C GLU A 44 -18.24 -16.24 -1.56
N ARG A 45 -17.47 -15.21 -1.90
CA ARG A 45 -16.78 -15.06 -3.18
C ARG A 45 -15.63 -16.06 -3.31
N GLY A 46 -15.08 -16.54 -2.18
CA GLY A 46 -13.92 -17.42 -2.13
C GLY A 46 -12.62 -16.76 -2.60
N GLU A 47 -12.52 -15.44 -2.53
CA GLU A 47 -11.43 -14.66 -3.06
C GLU A 47 -11.15 -13.41 -2.18
N LEU A 48 -9.87 -13.16 -1.89
CA LEU A 48 -9.35 -11.95 -1.24
C LEU A 48 -8.64 -11.10 -2.31
N ILE A 49 -9.11 -9.87 -2.48
CA ILE A 49 -8.52 -8.90 -3.41
C ILE A 49 -7.63 -7.94 -2.62
N VAL A 50 -6.34 -7.98 -2.90
CA VAL A 50 -5.33 -7.15 -2.21
C VAL A 50 -4.76 -6.12 -3.19
N GLY A 51 -4.85 -4.85 -2.81
CA GLY A 51 -4.18 -3.74 -3.51
C GLY A 51 -2.73 -3.58 -3.06
N THR A 52 -1.84 -3.33 -4.02
CA THR A 52 -0.42 -3.08 -3.77
C THR A 52 0.18 -2.18 -4.85
N SER A 53 1.23 -1.42 -4.51
CA SER A 53 2.04 -0.62 -5.44
C SER A 53 3.39 -1.29 -5.62
N PRO A 54 3.60 -2.11 -6.68
CA PRO A 54 4.75 -3.01 -6.76
C PRO A 54 6.02 -2.33 -7.31
N ASP A 55 6.38 -1.20 -6.74
CA ASP A 55 7.57 -0.38 -6.98
C ASP A 55 8.37 -0.12 -5.70
N PHE A 56 8.12 -0.94 -4.65
CA PHE A 56 8.65 -0.72 -3.31
C PHE A 56 9.41 -1.96 -2.78
N PRO A 57 10.50 -2.38 -3.50
CA PRO A 57 11.30 -3.52 -3.05
C PRO A 57 11.97 -3.24 -1.68
N PRO A 58 12.16 -4.26 -0.84
CA PRO A 58 11.82 -5.67 -1.03
C PRO A 58 10.39 -6.02 -0.57
N ASN A 59 9.56 -5.04 -0.21
CA ASN A 59 8.20 -5.29 0.28
C ASN A 59 7.30 -5.83 -0.84
N GLU A 60 7.17 -5.10 -1.95
CA GLU A 60 6.42 -5.47 -3.13
C GLU A 60 7.09 -4.97 -4.41
N PHE A 61 7.25 -5.86 -5.38
CA PHE A 61 7.88 -5.53 -6.67
C PHE A 61 7.50 -6.52 -7.76
N ILE A 62 7.85 -6.18 -9.00
CA ILE A 62 7.59 -7.04 -10.15
C ILE A 62 8.80 -7.89 -10.46
N ASP A 63 8.62 -9.21 -10.49
CA ASP A 63 9.58 -10.16 -11.05
C ASP A 63 9.29 -10.30 -12.56
N SER A 64 10.09 -9.62 -13.37
CA SER A 64 9.94 -9.57 -14.83
C SER A 64 10.15 -10.92 -15.53
N THR A 65 10.65 -11.93 -14.81
CA THR A 65 10.78 -13.30 -15.33
C THR A 65 9.46 -14.09 -15.29
N LYS A 66 8.47 -13.55 -14.56
CA LYS A 66 7.16 -14.15 -14.35
C LYS A 66 6.06 -13.34 -15.04
N THR A 67 4.86 -13.90 -15.16
CA THR A 67 3.72 -13.24 -15.79
C THR A 67 2.43 -13.47 -14.97
N GLY A 68 1.43 -12.62 -15.22
CA GLY A 68 0.14 -12.67 -14.50
C GLY A 68 0.32 -12.46 -13.00
N GLN A 69 -0.46 -13.11 -12.17
CA GLN A 69 -0.39 -12.93 -10.70
C GLN A 69 0.95 -13.34 -10.09
N ALA A 70 1.68 -14.27 -10.73
CA ALA A 70 2.97 -14.73 -10.25
C ALA A 70 4.10 -13.70 -10.36
N GLN A 71 3.92 -12.63 -11.15
CA GLN A 71 4.92 -11.56 -11.29
C GLN A 71 5.04 -10.69 -10.04
N TYR A 72 3.99 -10.60 -9.23
CA TYR A 72 4.01 -9.84 -7.99
C TYR A 72 4.71 -10.65 -6.90
N VAL A 73 5.78 -10.11 -6.36
CA VAL A 73 6.65 -10.76 -5.37
C VAL A 73 7.07 -9.75 -4.30
N GLY A 74 7.61 -10.23 -3.20
CA GLY A 74 8.03 -9.41 -2.08
C GLY A 74 7.44 -9.86 -0.76
N SER A 75 7.92 -9.32 0.34
CA SER A 75 7.47 -9.73 1.69
C SER A 75 6.00 -9.41 1.95
N ASP A 76 5.48 -8.29 1.45
CA ASP A 76 4.06 -7.93 1.57
C ASP A 76 3.17 -8.84 0.72
N ILE A 77 3.68 -9.31 -0.43
CA ILE A 77 2.99 -10.31 -1.25
C ILE A 77 2.94 -11.68 -0.54
N GLU A 78 4.03 -12.08 0.15
CA GLU A 78 4.01 -13.30 0.96
C GLU A 78 3.05 -13.18 2.15
N LEU A 79 2.97 -11.99 2.78
CA LEU A 79 1.97 -11.70 3.82
C LEU A 79 0.54 -11.83 3.26
N ALA A 80 0.27 -11.25 2.09
CA ALA A 80 -1.04 -11.35 1.43
C ALA A 80 -1.41 -12.82 1.13
N LYS A 81 -0.46 -13.61 0.60
CA LYS A 81 -0.64 -15.07 0.37
C LYS A 81 -0.95 -15.81 1.68
N TYR A 82 -0.24 -15.46 2.75
CA TYR A 82 -0.45 -16.09 4.06
C TYR A 82 -1.82 -15.78 4.63
N ILE A 83 -2.27 -14.50 4.54
CA ILE A 83 -3.59 -14.08 4.99
C ILE A 83 -4.68 -14.82 4.19
N ALA A 84 -4.62 -14.82 2.86
CA ALA A 84 -5.59 -15.51 2.02
C ALA A 84 -5.65 -17.02 2.34
N LYS A 85 -4.48 -17.67 2.50
CA LYS A 85 -4.39 -19.08 2.91
C LYS A 85 -5.06 -19.34 4.27
N LYS A 86 -4.85 -18.47 5.25
CA LYS A 86 -5.44 -18.60 6.60
C LYS A 86 -6.96 -18.40 6.57
N MET A 87 -7.43 -17.53 5.70
CA MET A 87 -8.87 -17.31 5.47
C MET A 87 -9.51 -18.40 4.61
N GLY A 88 -8.73 -19.30 3.97
CA GLY A 88 -9.22 -20.38 3.13
C GLY A 88 -9.75 -19.93 1.77
N VAL A 89 -9.27 -18.77 1.26
CA VAL A 89 -9.71 -18.16 0.01
C VAL A 89 -8.55 -18.00 -0.98
N LYS A 90 -8.85 -17.76 -2.26
CA LYS A 90 -7.85 -17.42 -3.28
C LYS A 90 -7.36 -15.98 -3.07
N LEU A 91 -6.12 -15.71 -3.49
CA LEU A 91 -5.57 -14.35 -3.52
C LEU A 91 -5.60 -13.82 -4.96
N THR A 92 -6.07 -12.59 -5.12
CA THR A 92 -5.89 -11.78 -6.32
C THR A 92 -5.18 -10.48 -5.95
N ILE A 93 -4.06 -10.19 -6.59
CA ILE A 93 -3.33 -8.92 -6.45
C ILE A 93 -3.86 -7.94 -7.50
N LYS A 94 -4.30 -6.76 -7.04
CA LYS A 94 -4.69 -5.61 -7.86
C LYS A 94 -3.59 -4.55 -7.73
N ALA A 95 -2.68 -4.52 -8.70
CA ALA A 95 -1.58 -3.58 -8.71
C ALA A 95 -2.02 -2.21 -9.25
N ALA A 96 -1.61 -1.15 -8.58
CA ALA A 96 -1.86 0.24 -8.97
C ALA A 96 -0.78 1.15 -8.35
N SER A 97 -0.79 2.46 -8.65
CA SER A 97 0.00 3.44 -7.90
C SER A 97 -0.49 3.52 -6.46
N PHE A 98 0.38 3.95 -5.54
CA PHE A 98 0.08 3.96 -4.09
C PHE A 98 -1.20 4.76 -3.75
N ASP A 99 -1.34 5.96 -4.30
CA ASP A 99 -2.53 6.79 -4.15
C ASP A 99 -3.80 6.13 -4.70
N THR A 100 -3.68 5.42 -5.84
CA THR A 100 -4.78 4.64 -6.42
C THR A 100 -5.14 3.43 -5.54
N VAL A 101 -4.17 2.76 -4.92
CA VAL A 101 -4.45 1.69 -3.94
C VAL A 101 -5.27 2.23 -2.77
N LEU A 102 -4.91 3.40 -2.23
CA LEU A 102 -5.67 4.03 -1.14
C LEU A 102 -7.08 4.43 -1.58
N ALA A 103 -7.24 4.96 -2.80
CA ALA A 103 -8.55 5.28 -3.36
C ALA A 103 -9.41 4.03 -3.58
N ASN A 104 -8.84 2.96 -4.15
CA ASN A 104 -9.53 1.68 -4.36
C ASN A 104 -9.99 1.03 -3.05
N LEU A 105 -9.25 1.25 -1.95
CA LEU A 105 -9.66 0.79 -0.63
C LEU A 105 -10.91 1.52 -0.14
N GLN A 106 -10.95 2.85 -0.32
CA GLN A 106 -12.08 3.67 0.08
C GLN A 106 -13.35 3.38 -0.75
N THR A 107 -13.18 2.95 -2.01
CA THR A 107 -14.29 2.59 -2.90
C THR A 107 -14.66 1.11 -2.86
N GLU A 108 -14.05 0.34 -1.97
CA GLU A 108 -14.24 -1.12 -1.82
C GLU A 108 -13.94 -1.92 -3.10
N GLU A 109 -13.09 -1.38 -3.98
CA GLU A 109 -12.61 -2.11 -5.16
C GLU A 109 -11.53 -3.14 -4.82
N ILE A 110 -10.94 -3.03 -3.64
CA ILE A 110 -10.03 -3.98 -3.00
C ILE A 110 -10.49 -4.22 -1.56
N ASP A 111 -10.22 -5.40 -1.04
CA ASP A 111 -10.59 -5.77 0.33
C ASP A 111 -9.55 -5.30 1.35
N LEU A 112 -8.28 -5.41 0.99
CA LEU A 112 -7.14 -5.01 1.82
C LEU A 112 -6.11 -4.25 1.00
N ALA A 113 -5.48 -3.25 1.62
CA ALA A 113 -4.24 -2.63 1.14
C ALA A 113 -3.06 -3.22 1.92
N ILE A 114 -2.14 -3.88 1.20
CA ILE A 114 -0.88 -4.41 1.74
C ILE A 114 0.22 -3.90 0.81
N THR A 115 0.90 -2.82 1.22
CA THR A 115 1.75 -2.03 0.34
C THR A 115 2.69 -1.10 1.12
N GLY A 116 3.47 -1.64 2.06
CA GLY A 116 4.35 -0.84 2.89
C GLY A 116 3.64 0.29 3.64
N LEU A 117 2.35 0.12 3.96
CA LEU A 117 1.48 1.17 4.47
C LEU A 117 1.84 1.58 5.89
N ALA A 118 2.42 2.78 6.06
CA ALA A 118 2.70 3.35 7.38
C ALA A 118 1.41 3.81 8.09
N TYR A 119 1.39 3.68 9.43
CA TYR A 119 0.33 4.26 10.25
C TYR A 119 0.46 5.79 10.30
N THR A 120 -0.66 6.48 10.17
CA THR A 120 -0.82 7.87 10.61
C THR A 120 -2.19 8.07 11.23
N PRO A 121 -2.36 9.01 12.19
CA PRO A 121 -3.69 9.33 12.74
C PRO A 121 -4.70 9.74 11.67
N ALA A 122 -4.25 10.44 10.64
CA ALA A 122 -5.10 10.86 9.52
C ALA A 122 -5.61 9.65 8.71
N ARG A 123 -4.75 8.66 8.44
CA ARG A 123 -5.16 7.42 7.76
C ARG A 123 -6.11 6.58 8.59
N ALA A 124 -5.89 6.51 9.91
CA ALA A 124 -6.76 5.78 10.83
C ALA A 124 -8.19 6.37 10.94
N GLN A 125 -8.40 7.61 10.47
CA GLN A 125 -9.73 8.21 10.33
C GLN A 125 -10.42 7.83 9.00
N GLN A 126 -9.69 7.30 8.02
CA GLN A 126 -10.18 7.02 6.68
C GLN A 126 -10.26 5.53 6.36
N MET A 127 -9.61 4.68 7.16
CA MET A 127 -9.57 3.23 6.98
C MET A 127 -9.34 2.51 8.31
N GLU A 128 -9.76 1.26 8.40
CA GLU A 128 -9.34 0.37 9.49
C GLU A 128 -7.87 -0.01 9.26
N MET A 129 -7.05 0.11 10.31
CA MET A 129 -5.64 -0.23 10.25
C MET A 129 -5.30 -1.35 11.23
N SER A 130 -4.48 -2.29 10.79
CA SER A 130 -4.07 -3.44 11.59
C SER A 130 -3.07 -3.06 12.69
N ILE A 131 -2.76 -4.03 13.56
CA ILE A 131 -1.52 -3.99 14.35
C ILE A 131 -0.30 -3.95 13.43
N GLY A 132 0.83 -3.49 13.95
CA GLY A 132 2.08 -3.41 13.20
C GLY A 132 2.64 -4.76 12.81
N TYR A 133 3.25 -4.78 11.64
CA TYR A 133 4.19 -5.80 11.18
C TYR A 133 5.43 -5.10 10.61
N ASN A 134 6.48 -5.85 10.28
CA ASN A 134 7.74 -5.26 9.82
C ASN A 134 8.31 -4.22 10.80
N MET A 135 8.48 -4.65 12.07
CA MET A 135 8.81 -3.77 13.19
C MET A 135 10.32 -3.77 13.53
N THR A 136 11.18 -4.31 12.68
CA THR A 136 12.62 -4.40 12.95
C THR A 136 13.31 -3.06 12.67
N GLU A 137 14.38 -2.74 13.41
CA GLU A 137 15.15 -1.50 13.27
C GLU A 137 15.66 -1.29 11.83
N ASP A 138 15.98 -2.37 11.11
CA ASP A 138 16.48 -2.33 9.71
C ASP A 138 15.41 -1.97 8.68
N THR A 139 14.13 -1.89 9.06
CA THR A 139 13.01 -1.73 8.13
C THR A 139 12.20 -0.46 8.36
N GLY A 140 12.49 0.28 9.45
CA GLY A 140 11.70 1.46 9.86
C GLY A 140 12.20 2.80 9.32
N GLY A 141 13.43 2.90 8.80
CA GLY A 141 14.04 4.14 8.34
C GLY A 141 13.34 4.74 7.12
N GLN A 142 13.30 6.07 7.05
CA GLN A 142 12.83 6.81 5.90
C GLN A 142 13.98 7.67 5.37
N ALA A 143 14.29 7.53 4.09
CA ALA A 143 15.53 8.01 3.49
C ALA A 143 15.29 8.89 2.27
N VAL A 144 16.36 9.49 1.81
CA VAL A 144 16.39 10.28 0.58
C VAL A 144 17.50 9.75 -0.33
N ILE A 145 17.14 9.41 -1.55
CA ILE A 145 18.09 9.05 -2.63
C ILE A 145 18.53 10.34 -3.33
N ILE A 146 19.81 10.47 -3.56
CA ILE A 146 20.45 11.56 -4.30
C ILE A 146 21.35 11.01 -5.39
N ALA A 147 21.77 11.84 -6.34
CA ALA A 147 22.81 11.45 -7.28
C ALA A 147 24.16 11.34 -6.55
N LYS A 148 24.91 10.27 -6.78
CA LYS A 148 26.22 10.04 -6.13
C LYS A 148 27.23 11.15 -6.35
N LYS A 149 27.19 11.81 -7.51
CA LYS A 149 28.04 12.99 -7.82
C LYS A 149 27.79 14.18 -6.90
N ASP A 150 26.62 14.23 -6.25
CA ASP A 150 26.20 15.31 -5.36
C ASP A 150 26.31 14.91 -3.88
N ALA A 151 26.80 13.71 -3.54
CA ALA A 151 26.87 13.19 -2.17
C ALA A 151 27.76 14.02 -1.24
N ASP A 152 28.80 14.70 -1.77
CA ASP A 152 29.62 15.62 -0.98
C ASP A 152 28.91 16.97 -0.72
N LYS A 153 27.92 17.30 -1.54
CA LYS A 153 27.15 18.56 -1.46
C LYS A 153 25.93 18.41 -0.56
N TYR A 154 25.27 17.26 -0.60
CA TYR A 154 24.03 17.02 0.14
C TYR A 154 24.27 15.91 1.17
N LYS A 155 24.27 16.25 2.46
CA LYS A 155 24.45 15.32 3.58
C LYS A 155 23.28 15.33 4.55
N LYS A 156 22.60 16.47 4.65
CA LYS A 156 21.47 16.69 5.56
C LYS A 156 20.21 17.07 4.80
N LEU A 157 19.06 16.84 5.41
CA LEU A 157 17.77 17.27 4.86
C LEU A 157 17.75 18.77 4.56
N THR A 158 18.38 19.57 5.41
CA THR A 158 18.50 21.03 5.21
C THR A 158 19.34 21.43 4.00
N ASP A 159 20.24 20.59 3.51
CA ASP A 159 21.02 20.86 2.29
C ASP A 159 20.14 20.81 1.02
N LEU A 160 18.95 20.24 1.15
CA LEU A 160 17.94 20.16 0.08
C LEU A 160 16.95 21.34 0.11
N THR A 161 17.16 22.35 0.97
CA THR A 161 16.31 23.54 1.10
C THR A 161 16.05 24.20 -0.25
N GLY A 162 14.77 24.40 -0.59
CA GLY A 162 14.31 25.03 -1.83
C GLY A 162 14.54 24.22 -3.11
N LEU A 163 15.06 22.99 -3.01
CA LEU A 163 15.30 22.11 -4.13
C LEU A 163 14.05 21.27 -4.47
N LYS A 164 14.04 20.67 -5.66
CA LYS A 164 13.00 19.75 -6.07
C LYS A 164 13.26 18.36 -5.49
N VAL A 165 12.32 17.88 -4.70
CA VAL A 165 12.35 16.54 -4.11
C VAL A 165 11.13 15.77 -4.60
N ALA A 166 11.36 14.59 -5.18
CA ALA A 166 10.29 13.70 -5.59
C ALA A 166 9.85 12.81 -4.42
N ALA A 167 8.54 12.62 -4.28
CA ALA A 167 7.97 11.65 -3.35
C ALA A 167 6.69 11.08 -3.94
N GLN A 168 6.40 9.82 -3.63
CA GLN A 168 5.21 9.15 -4.11
C GLN A 168 3.96 9.79 -3.54
N GLN A 169 2.98 10.06 -4.40
CA GLN A 169 1.75 10.77 -4.01
C GLN A 169 0.99 10.03 -2.93
N GLY A 170 0.58 10.75 -1.89
CA GLY A 170 -0.16 10.20 -0.74
C GLY A 170 0.70 9.39 0.22
N SER A 171 2.02 9.27 -0.03
CA SER A 171 2.95 8.56 0.87
C SER A 171 3.28 9.36 2.13
N ILE A 172 3.79 8.67 3.15
CA ILE A 172 4.33 9.36 4.35
C ILE A 172 5.62 10.12 4.01
N GLN A 173 6.37 9.67 3.01
CA GLN A 173 7.59 10.34 2.56
C GLN A 173 7.27 11.68 1.89
N GLN A 174 6.12 11.80 1.24
CA GLN A 174 5.63 13.10 0.77
C GLN A 174 5.43 14.04 1.96
N GLN A 175 4.72 13.60 3.00
CA GLN A 175 4.51 14.40 4.22
C GLN A 175 5.83 14.77 4.87
N TYR A 176 6.77 13.82 5.05
CA TYR A 176 8.07 14.11 5.64
C TYR A 176 8.89 15.09 4.81
N THR A 177 8.77 15.04 3.47
CA THR A 177 9.43 16.01 2.59
C THR A 177 8.90 17.42 2.85
N GLU A 178 7.59 17.57 2.98
CA GLU A 178 6.94 18.85 3.26
C GLU A 178 7.26 19.37 4.67
N ASP A 179 7.32 18.48 5.66
CA ASP A 179 7.48 18.84 7.07
C ASP A 179 8.97 19.08 7.47
N GLN A 180 9.93 18.36 6.85
CA GLN A 180 11.30 18.28 7.34
C GLN A 180 12.36 18.84 6.38
N ILE A 181 12.01 19.12 5.11
CA ILE A 181 12.91 19.77 4.16
C ILE A 181 12.39 21.20 3.93
N PRO A 182 13.07 22.25 4.46
CA PRO A 182 12.57 23.61 4.36
C PRO A 182 12.41 24.06 2.90
N ASP A 183 11.27 24.66 2.58
CA ASP A 183 10.94 25.19 1.24
C ASP A 183 11.12 24.20 0.10
N ALA A 184 11.04 22.89 0.38
CA ALA A 184 11.13 21.85 -0.64
C ALA A 184 10.09 22.06 -1.74
N LYS A 185 10.52 21.96 -2.99
CA LYS A 185 9.61 21.95 -4.14
C LYS A 185 9.21 20.52 -4.41
N LEU A 186 8.13 20.07 -3.78
CA LEU A 186 7.65 18.71 -3.94
C LEU A 186 7.30 18.43 -5.39
N GLN A 187 7.83 17.33 -5.92
CA GLN A 187 7.44 16.71 -7.17
C GLN A 187 6.71 15.40 -6.86
N SER A 188 5.39 15.41 -6.90
CA SER A 188 4.61 14.17 -6.76
C SER A 188 4.87 13.23 -7.93
N ILE A 189 5.07 11.96 -7.62
CA ILE A 189 5.31 10.88 -8.58
C ILE A 189 4.36 9.71 -8.32
N SER A 190 4.11 8.93 -9.36
CA SER A 190 3.25 7.74 -9.27
C SER A 190 4.02 6.51 -8.78
N SER A 191 5.31 6.43 -9.08
CA SER A 191 6.20 5.33 -8.70
C SER A 191 7.58 5.82 -8.29
N ILE A 192 8.29 5.04 -7.48
CA ILE A 192 9.69 5.34 -7.13
C ILE A 192 10.59 5.26 -8.36
N ASP A 193 10.29 4.35 -9.31
CA ASP A 193 11.00 4.26 -10.59
C ASP A 193 10.97 5.58 -11.36
N ASP A 194 9.79 6.25 -11.42
CA ASP A 194 9.65 7.57 -12.05
C ASP A 194 10.53 8.60 -11.35
N GLY A 195 10.54 8.61 -10.00
CA GLY A 195 11.38 9.48 -9.20
C GLY A 195 12.86 9.30 -9.48
N VAL A 196 13.33 8.06 -9.53
CA VAL A 196 14.71 7.72 -9.85
C VAL A 196 15.06 8.14 -11.28
N ALA A 197 14.17 7.97 -12.25
CA ALA A 197 14.38 8.46 -13.61
C ALA A 197 14.49 9.99 -13.66
N LEU A 198 13.64 10.72 -12.93
CA LEU A 198 13.72 12.18 -12.80
C LEU A 198 15.02 12.64 -12.12
N LEU A 199 15.51 11.90 -11.12
CA LEU A 199 16.79 12.19 -10.45
C LEU A 199 17.97 11.99 -11.41
N LYS A 200 18.00 10.90 -12.15
CA LYS A 200 19.06 10.59 -13.11
C LYS A 200 19.18 11.62 -14.24
N ASN A 201 18.06 12.16 -14.71
CA ASN A 201 18.03 13.20 -15.74
C ASN A 201 18.18 14.63 -15.17
N GLY A 202 18.27 14.79 -13.85
CA GLY A 202 18.47 16.07 -13.16
C GLY A 202 17.23 16.95 -13.03
N THR A 203 16.03 16.41 -13.31
CA THR A 203 14.77 17.14 -13.16
C THR A 203 14.45 17.40 -11.69
N VAL A 204 14.79 16.43 -10.81
CA VAL A 204 14.75 16.57 -9.35
C VAL A 204 16.14 16.35 -8.77
N GLN A 205 16.38 16.81 -7.55
CA GLN A 205 17.67 16.67 -6.87
C GLN A 205 17.66 15.50 -5.88
N ALA A 206 16.49 15.02 -5.50
CA ALA A 206 16.34 13.96 -4.52
C ALA A 206 15.03 13.19 -4.71
N VAL A 207 14.98 11.95 -4.18
CA VAL A 207 13.78 11.09 -4.14
C VAL A 207 13.62 10.57 -2.72
N ALA A 208 12.49 10.85 -2.09
CA ALA A 208 12.15 10.35 -0.76
C ALA A 208 11.49 8.97 -0.87
N CYS A 209 11.98 8.00 -0.10
CA CYS A 209 11.42 6.63 -0.02
C CYS A 209 11.78 5.97 1.32
N SER A 210 11.40 4.71 1.54
CA SER A 210 11.89 3.97 2.70
C SER A 210 13.38 3.66 2.59
N GLU A 211 14.05 3.50 3.70
CA GLU A 211 15.49 3.20 3.71
C GLU A 211 15.78 1.87 3.00
N GLY A 212 14.99 0.82 3.26
CA GLY A 212 15.15 -0.46 2.58
C GLY A 212 15.00 -0.36 1.06
N THR A 213 14.03 0.43 0.59
CA THR A 213 13.86 0.69 -0.84
C THR A 213 15.02 1.49 -1.41
N ALA A 214 15.49 2.52 -0.69
CA ALA A 214 16.67 3.30 -1.11
C ALA A 214 17.90 2.40 -1.31
N ASP A 215 18.18 1.50 -0.35
CA ASP A 215 19.30 0.57 -0.42
C ASP A 215 19.20 -0.35 -1.65
N GLU A 216 18.01 -0.89 -1.95
CA GLU A 216 17.78 -1.72 -3.15
C GLU A 216 18.02 -0.96 -4.46
N TYR A 217 17.59 0.31 -4.55
CA TYR A 217 17.84 1.14 -5.73
C TYR A 217 19.32 1.49 -5.88
N ILE A 218 20.02 1.78 -4.79
CA ILE A 218 21.44 2.13 -4.78
C ILE A 218 22.30 0.90 -5.14
N GLU A 219 21.96 -0.28 -4.62
CA GLU A 219 22.67 -1.52 -4.97
C GLU A 219 22.64 -1.78 -6.48
N LYS A 220 21.51 -1.50 -7.13
CA LYS A 220 21.32 -1.69 -8.57
C LYS A 220 21.84 -0.53 -9.44
N ASN A 221 22.10 0.63 -8.85
CA ASN A 221 22.47 1.84 -9.58
C ASN A 221 23.66 2.54 -8.92
N SER A 222 24.86 2.25 -9.38
CA SER A 222 26.11 2.79 -8.82
C SER A 222 26.25 4.32 -8.89
N GLU A 223 25.38 5.00 -9.64
CA GLU A 223 25.30 6.47 -9.76
C GLU A 223 24.38 7.12 -8.73
N LEU A 224 23.74 6.34 -7.88
CA LEU A 224 22.91 6.80 -6.77
C LEU A 224 23.66 6.71 -5.44
N ALA A 225 23.23 7.50 -4.46
CA ALA A 225 23.68 7.47 -3.09
C ALA A 225 22.49 7.78 -2.16
N LYS A 226 22.59 7.40 -0.91
CA LYS A 226 21.66 7.78 0.14
C LYS A 226 22.17 9.03 0.85
N LEU A 227 21.29 9.95 1.20
CA LEU A 227 21.61 11.06 2.09
C LEU A 227 22.04 10.50 3.46
N ASP A 228 23.05 11.09 4.10
CA ASP A 228 23.56 10.60 5.39
C ASP A 228 22.49 10.72 6.50
N GLU A 229 21.68 11.80 6.46
CA GLU A 229 20.60 12.04 7.41
C GLU A 229 19.29 11.38 6.93
N LEU A 230 18.65 10.62 7.83
CA LEU A 230 17.31 10.06 7.64
C LEU A 230 16.24 11.04 8.10
N PHE A 231 15.02 10.88 7.62
CA PHE A 231 13.86 11.55 8.19
C PHE A 231 13.65 11.14 9.65
N ASN A 232 13.25 12.11 10.47
CA ASN A 232 12.81 11.82 11.82
C ASN A 232 11.41 11.22 11.80
N ILE A 233 11.26 10.03 12.38
CA ILE A 233 10.00 9.29 12.42
C ILE A 233 9.51 9.16 13.86
N ASP A 234 8.20 9.25 14.05
CA ASP A 234 7.58 8.95 15.34
C ASP A 234 7.60 7.43 15.54
N GLN A 235 8.31 6.98 16.57
CA GLN A 235 8.46 5.55 16.88
C GLN A 235 7.13 4.89 17.27
N ASP A 236 6.15 5.63 17.74
CA ASP A 236 4.81 5.11 18.03
C ASP A 236 4.09 4.66 16.75
N TYR A 237 4.54 5.14 15.59
CA TYR A 237 4.00 4.81 14.28
C TYR A 237 4.87 3.85 13.46
N ALA A 238 5.96 3.36 14.05
CA ALA A 238 6.89 2.47 13.37
C ALA A 238 6.22 1.19 12.82
N GLY A 239 6.82 0.63 11.77
CA GLY A 239 6.35 -0.56 11.08
C GLY A 239 5.17 -0.31 10.14
N ASN A 240 4.86 -1.33 9.36
CA ASN A 240 3.79 -1.29 8.37
C ASN A 240 2.45 -1.79 8.96
N ARG A 241 1.37 -1.48 8.28
CA ARG A 241 0.00 -1.89 8.63
C ARG A 241 -0.72 -2.43 7.39
N VAL A 242 -1.65 -3.33 7.61
CA VAL A 242 -2.66 -3.68 6.61
C VAL A 242 -3.82 -2.69 6.75
N GLY A 243 -4.28 -2.14 5.62
CA GLY A 243 -5.48 -1.30 5.56
C GLY A 243 -6.70 -2.10 5.12
N ALA A 244 -7.87 -1.82 5.70
CA ALA A 244 -9.18 -2.28 5.22
C ALA A 244 -10.14 -1.08 5.10
N PRO A 245 -11.25 -1.17 4.34
CA PRO A 245 -12.24 -0.12 4.29
C PRO A 245 -12.73 0.28 5.69
N LEU A 246 -13.06 1.55 5.88
CA LEU A 246 -13.49 2.08 7.17
C LEU A 246 -14.78 1.37 7.64
N GLY A 247 -14.80 0.94 8.90
CA GLY A 247 -15.93 0.21 9.49
C GLY A 247 -15.80 -1.31 9.42
N GLU A 248 -14.90 -1.86 8.61
CA GLU A 248 -14.71 -3.32 8.44
C GLU A 248 -13.92 -3.96 9.60
N LYS A 249 -14.45 -3.78 10.81
CA LYS A 249 -13.81 -4.21 12.08
C LYS A 249 -13.71 -5.72 12.22
N ARG A 250 -14.68 -6.49 11.69
CA ARG A 250 -14.62 -7.95 11.72
C ARG A 250 -13.49 -8.49 10.85
N LEU A 251 -13.35 -7.96 9.63
CA LEU A 251 -12.24 -8.28 8.72
C LEU A 251 -10.91 -7.93 9.38
N MET A 252 -10.78 -6.71 9.92
CA MET A 252 -9.55 -6.26 10.58
C MET A 252 -9.23 -7.09 11.84
N LYS A 253 -10.24 -7.56 12.59
CA LYS A 253 -10.03 -8.47 13.71
C LYS A 253 -9.43 -9.81 13.29
N GLU A 254 -9.92 -10.39 12.18
CA GLU A 254 -9.35 -11.64 11.65
C GLU A 254 -7.93 -11.42 11.10
N VAL A 255 -7.68 -10.33 10.37
CA VAL A 255 -6.34 -9.93 9.92
C VAL A 255 -5.40 -9.77 11.12
N ASN A 256 -5.81 -9.09 12.17
CA ASN A 256 -5.00 -8.90 13.38
C ASN A 256 -4.67 -10.22 14.11
N LYS A 257 -5.59 -11.20 14.10
CA LYS A 257 -5.33 -12.54 14.64
C LYS A 257 -4.22 -13.24 13.85
N ILE A 258 -4.27 -13.14 12.52
CA ILE A 258 -3.25 -13.72 11.63
C ILE A 258 -1.90 -13.01 11.82
N LEU A 259 -1.90 -11.67 11.89
CA LEU A 259 -0.68 -10.88 12.11
C LEU A 259 -0.01 -11.18 13.46
N LYS A 260 -0.78 -11.43 14.51
CA LYS A 260 -0.21 -11.89 15.80
C LYS A 260 0.55 -13.22 15.66
N GLU A 261 0.06 -14.12 14.83
CA GLU A 261 0.75 -15.38 14.52
C GLU A 261 2.02 -15.11 13.70
N VAL A 262 1.94 -14.25 12.68
CA VAL A 262 3.08 -13.85 11.82
C VAL A 262 4.19 -13.23 12.68
N ASN A 263 3.85 -12.25 13.52
CA ASN A 263 4.80 -11.57 14.40
C ASN A 263 5.42 -12.53 15.42
N LYS A 264 4.59 -13.38 16.07
CA LYS A 264 5.07 -14.36 17.06
C LYS A 264 6.07 -15.36 16.46
N LYS A 265 5.90 -15.73 15.20
CA LYS A 265 6.75 -16.71 14.50
C LYS A 265 7.92 -16.07 13.76
N GLY A 266 8.01 -14.74 13.68
CA GLY A 266 9.02 -14.03 12.91
C GLY A 266 8.93 -14.26 11.39
N LEU A 267 7.75 -14.65 10.88
CA LEU A 267 7.60 -15.04 9.47
C LEU A 267 7.86 -13.89 8.52
N TYR A 268 7.45 -12.66 8.89
CA TYR A 268 7.64 -11.51 8.00
C TYR A 268 9.13 -11.21 7.80
N GLU A 269 9.94 -11.33 8.83
CA GLU A 269 11.39 -11.13 8.74
C GLU A 269 12.05 -12.16 7.81
N GLU A 270 11.60 -13.43 7.87
CA GLU A 270 12.08 -14.48 6.94
C GLU A 270 11.69 -14.11 5.49
N TRP A 271 10.45 -13.70 5.25
CA TRP A 271 9.98 -13.28 3.93
C TRP A 271 10.73 -12.05 3.43
N TYR A 272 10.98 -11.07 4.30
CA TYR A 272 11.72 -9.86 3.97
C TYR A 272 13.16 -10.17 3.53
N LYS A 273 13.87 -11.02 4.28
CA LYS A 273 15.23 -11.48 3.91
C LYS A 273 15.24 -12.22 2.57
N ALA A 274 14.26 -13.09 2.34
CA ALA A 274 14.12 -13.82 1.08
C ALA A 274 13.80 -12.87 -0.08
N ALA A 275 12.89 -11.91 0.11
CA ALA A 275 12.52 -10.91 -0.86
C ALA A 275 13.68 -9.97 -1.20
N LYS A 276 14.46 -9.55 -0.19
CA LYS A 276 15.68 -8.74 -0.38
C LYS A 276 16.69 -9.47 -1.27
N LYS A 277 16.95 -10.75 -1.00
CA LYS A 277 17.80 -11.57 -1.86
C LYS A 277 17.25 -11.68 -3.27
N GLN A 278 15.93 -11.93 -3.43
CA GLN A 278 15.29 -12.02 -4.75
C GLN A 278 15.35 -10.69 -5.51
N SER A 279 15.19 -9.57 -4.83
CA SER A 279 15.27 -8.24 -5.42
C SER A 279 16.68 -7.94 -5.93
N SER A 280 17.73 -8.26 -5.14
CA SER A 280 19.12 -8.04 -5.54
C SER A 280 19.58 -8.95 -6.70
N GLU A 281 18.99 -10.15 -6.81
CA GLU A 281 19.26 -11.09 -7.91
C GLU A 281 18.53 -10.74 -9.21
N GLN A 282 17.61 -9.74 -9.20
CA GLN A 282 16.94 -9.31 -10.42
C GLN A 282 17.93 -8.68 -11.42
N PHE A 283 17.54 -8.79 -12.70
CA PHE A 283 18.36 -8.28 -13.81
C PHE A 283 18.88 -6.86 -13.54
N THR A 284 20.20 -6.74 -13.47
CA THR A 284 20.90 -5.48 -13.40
C THR A 284 21.67 -5.28 -14.71
N LEU A 285 21.44 -4.15 -15.35
CA LEU A 285 22.16 -3.79 -16.59
C LEU A 285 23.61 -3.44 -16.22
N THR A 286 24.51 -4.42 -16.33
CA THR A 286 25.95 -4.26 -16.01
C THR A 286 26.80 -3.97 -17.24
N ALA A 287 26.27 -4.24 -18.45
CA ALA A 287 26.98 -4.01 -19.70
C ALA A 287 27.10 -2.51 -20.02
N THR A 288 28.28 -2.08 -20.41
CA THR A 288 28.56 -0.71 -20.87
C THR A 288 28.57 -0.65 -22.40
N GLY A 289 27.98 0.44 -22.94
CA GLY A 289 27.92 0.69 -24.38
C GLY A 289 26.71 -0.02 -25.05
N PHE A 290 26.29 0.54 -26.18
CA PHE A 290 25.07 0.14 -26.89
C PHE A 290 25.00 -1.37 -27.19
N PHE A 291 26.06 -1.93 -27.80
CA PHE A 291 26.07 -3.35 -28.18
C PHE A 291 26.08 -4.30 -26.96
N GLY A 292 26.86 -3.97 -25.90
CA GLY A 292 26.89 -4.78 -24.68
C GLY A 292 25.53 -4.79 -23.99
N THR A 293 24.91 -3.64 -23.92
CA THR A 293 23.54 -3.48 -23.37
C THR A 293 22.51 -4.31 -24.16
N CYS A 294 22.54 -4.22 -25.50
CA CYS A 294 21.65 -5.01 -26.37
C CYS A 294 21.83 -6.52 -26.15
N VAL A 295 23.08 -6.99 -26.10
CA VAL A 295 23.38 -8.41 -25.87
C VAL A 295 22.85 -8.87 -24.51
N GLN A 296 23.08 -8.10 -23.45
CA GLN A 296 22.62 -8.45 -22.11
C GLN A 296 21.09 -8.47 -22.02
N ILE A 297 20.40 -7.50 -22.62
CA ILE A 297 18.94 -7.46 -22.69
C ILE A 297 18.41 -8.69 -23.45
N VAL A 298 18.99 -8.99 -24.61
CA VAL A 298 18.57 -10.15 -25.41
C VAL A 298 18.77 -11.44 -24.64
N GLN A 299 19.93 -11.63 -24.00
CA GLN A 299 20.20 -12.83 -23.20
C GLN A 299 19.19 -13.00 -22.04
N TYR A 300 18.85 -11.91 -21.36
CA TYR A 300 17.89 -11.92 -20.27
C TYR A 300 16.45 -12.17 -20.76
N CYS A 301 16.03 -11.52 -21.83
CA CYS A 301 14.68 -11.63 -22.37
C CYS A 301 14.48 -12.87 -23.24
N TRP A 302 15.58 -13.57 -23.63
CA TRP A 302 15.52 -14.70 -24.57
C TRP A 302 14.53 -15.81 -24.21
N PRO A 303 14.45 -16.29 -22.95
CA PRO A 303 13.45 -17.29 -22.57
C PRO A 303 12.01 -16.82 -22.76
N GLN A 304 11.74 -15.54 -22.52
CA GLN A 304 10.42 -14.94 -22.68
C GLN A 304 10.07 -14.74 -24.16
N LEU A 305 11.04 -14.32 -24.97
CA LEU A 305 10.89 -14.19 -26.43
C LEU A 305 10.59 -15.55 -27.07
N LEU A 306 11.28 -16.60 -26.68
CA LEU A 306 11.03 -17.96 -27.17
C LEU A 306 9.62 -18.46 -26.74
N LYS A 307 9.23 -18.18 -25.51
CA LYS A 307 7.89 -18.54 -25.03
C LYS A 307 6.79 -17.81 -25.79
N GLY A 308 6.96 -16.50 -26.02
CA GLY A 308 6.04 -15.68 -26.82
C GLY A 308 5.95 -16.16 -28.28
N LEU A 309 7.09 -16.48 -28.88
CA LEU A 309 7.14 -17.04 -30.23
C LEU A 309 6.42 -18.39 -30.30
N GLY A 310 6.63 -19.28 -29.33
CA GLY A 310 5.93 -20.56 -29.24
C GLY A 310 4.42 -20.44 -29.15
N ILE A 311 3.92 -19.48 -28.35
CA ILE A 311 2.48 -19.18 -28.24
C ILE A 311 1.95 -18.65 -29.58
N THR A 312 2.66 -17.72 -30.23
CA THR A 312 2.26 -17.13 -31.51
C THR A 312 2.18 -18.19 -32.61
N LEU A 313 3.19 -19.05 -32.69
CA LEU A 313 3.21 -20.15 -33.66
C LEU A 313 2.12 -21.20 -33.36
N GLY A 314 1.86 -21.49 -32.10
CA GLY A 314 0.76 -22.37 -31.68
C GLY A 314 -0.62 -21.84 -32.08
N LEU A 315 -0.84 -20.53 -31.91
CA LEU A 315 -2.09 -19.87 -32.32
C LEU A 315 -2.24 -19.75 -33.85
N ALA A 316 -1.14 -19.64 -34.59
CA ALA A 316 -1.16 -19.60 -36.06
C ALA A 316 -1.35 -20.97 -36.70
N ALA A 317 -1.22 -22.05 -35.95
CA ALA A 317 -1.40 -23.45 -36.42
C ALA A 317 -2.82 -23.99 -36.16
N ILE A 318 -3.69 -23.21 -35.53
CA ILE A 318 -5.12 -23.47 -35.32
C ILE A 318 -5.93 -22.71 -36.36
#